data_b7367a28273b2401fca70a514181960a
#
_entry.id   b7367a28273b2401fca70a514181960a
#
_cell.length_a   1.000
_cell.length_b   1.000
_cell.length_c   1.000
_cell.angle_alpha   90.00
_cell.angle_beta   90.00
_cell.angle_gamma   90.00
#
_symmetry.space_group_name_H-M   'P 1'
#
loop_
_entity.id
_entity.type
_entity.pdbx_description
1 polymer ?
#
loop_
_entity_poly.entity_id
_entity_poly.type
_entity_poly.pdbx_seq_one_letter_code
_entity_poly.pdbx_strand_id
1 'polypeptide(L)'
;YNVVTGATQRQPFAQSCPVKLYLGTNFIDPSHHKLYSYETFREKKTEAEPSVASLNLDTYQWNAESTVQINEGQMHHHGSFYRPDTQQFIIYGGFANMQYSSRFYSYNVSDHHWHMLNEVQGERFPRYFLSMGYDGKRYAYIFGGMGNESGDQTVGRRFFYDLHRYDTRTNRVEKVWNIDWKHYRD
;
A
#
# COMPACT_ATOMS: atom_id res chain seq x y z
N TYR A 1 6.78 2.04 -22.19
CA TYR A 1 8.23 2.14 -22.45
C TYR A 1 8.84 0.75 -22.47
N ASN A 2 9.55 0.43 -23.55
CA ASN A 2 10.27 -0.82 -23.66
C ASN A 2 11.73 -0.60 -23.23
N VAL A 3 12.12 -1.23 -22.12
CA VAL A 3 13.47 -1.05 -21.51
C VAL A 3 14.60 -1.58 -22.37
N VAL A 4 14.33 -2.51 -23.29
CA VAL A 4 15.34 -3.10 -24.20
C VAL A 4 15.57 -2.22 -25.43
N THR A 5 14.50 -1.72 -26.03
CA THR A 5 14.56 -0.95 -27.30
C THR A 5 14.56 0.55 -27.09
N GLY A 6 14.24 1.04 -25.90
CA GLY A 6 14.02 2.45 -25.62
C GLY A 6 12.75 3.04 -26.25
N ALA A 7 11.93 2.22 -26.90
CA ALA A 7 10.72 2.69 -27.58
C ALA A 7 9.61 3.04 -26.58
N THR A 8 8.90 4.12 -26.85
CA THR A 8 7.71 4.54 -26.10
C THR A 8 6.49 4.43 -27.01
N GLN A 9 5.45 3.75 -26.50
CA GLN A 9 4.15 3.69 -27.16
C GLN A 9 3.09 4.32 -26.25
N ARG A 10 2.21 5.13 -26.82
CA ARG A 10 1.01 5.64 -26.14
C ARG A 10 -0.18 4.80 -26.61
N GLN A 11 -0.89 4.24 -25.65
CA GLN A 11 -2.11 3.47 -25.90
C GLN A 11 -3.28 4.20 -25.26
N PRO A 12 -4.26 4.69 -26.07
CA PRO A 12 -5.47 5.27 -25.50
C PRO A 12 -6.33 4.19 -24.86
N PHE A 13 -6.98 4.52 -23.76
CA PHE A 13 -7.97 3.67 -23.14
C PHE A 13 -9.34 3.92 -23.77
N ALA A 14 -10.14 2.85 -23.94
CA ALA A 14 -11.51 2.96 -24.44
C ALA A 14 -12.43 3.73 -23.45
N GLN A 15 -12.09 3.69 -22.16
CA GLN A 15 -12.81 4.36 -21.10
C GLN A 15 -11.83 4.78 -19.99
N SER A 16 -12.21 5.78 -19.21
CA SER A 16 -11.42 6.25 -18.06
C SER A 16 -11.46 5.24 -16.92
N CYS A 17 -10.44 5.33 -16.04
CA CYS A 17 -10.44 4.57 -14.79
C CYS A 17 -11.71 4.87 -13.98
N PRO A 18 -12.48 3.85 -13.53
CA PRO A 18 -13.70 4.06 -12.77
C PRO A 18 -13.46 4.54 -11.34
N VAL A 19 -12.23 4.40 -10.82
CA VAL A 19 -11.84 4.92 -9.51
C VAL A 19 -11.35 6.35 -9.65
N LYS A 20 -11.92 7.27 -8.86
CA LYS A 20 -11.41 8.65 -8.76
C LYS A 20 -10.19 8.66 -7.85
N LEU A 21 -9.02 8.82 -8.44
CA LEU A 21 -7.73 8.81 -7.74
C LEU A 21 -7.37 10.22 -7.28
N TYR A 22 -7.29 10.45 -5.97
CA TYR A 22 -6.76 11.66 -5.35
C TYR A 22 -5.34 11.44 -4.83
N LEU A 23 -5.20 10.43 -3.97
CA LEU A 23 -3.96 9.98 -3.33
C LEU A 23 -3.77 8.48 -3.52
N GLY A 24 -4.46 7.92 -4.50
CA GLY A 24 -4.49 6.49 -4.78
C GLY A 24 -3.16 5.96 -5.26
N THR A 25 -3.04 4.64 -5.23
CA THR A 25 -1.85 3.94 -5.68
C THR A 25 -2.22 2.73 -6.53
N ASN A 26 -1.21 2.08 -7.03
CA ASN A 26 -1.35 0.99 -7.98
C ASN A 26 -0.53 -0.21 -7.54
N PHE A 27 -0.96 -1.40 -7.98
CA PHE A 27 -0.16 -2.60 -7.98
C PHE A 27 -0.35 -3.39 -9.26
N ILE A 28 0.61 -4.23 -9.61
CA ILE A 28 0.58 -5.07 -10.80
C ILE A 28 0.43 -6.52 -10.37
N ASP A 29 -0.50 -7.21 -11.00
CA ASP A 29 -0.59 -8.66 -10.98
C ASP A 29 -0.03 -9.20 -12.32
N PRO A 30 1.24 -9.63 -12.34
CA PRO A 30 1.86 -10.08 -13.57
C PRO A 30 1.31 -11.42 -14.06
N SER A 31 0.74 -12.23 -13.16
CA SER A 31 0.19 -13.55 -13.53
C SER A 31 -1.11 -13.45 -14.31
N HIS A 32 -1.89 -12.39 -14.11
CA HIS A 32 -3.14 -12.15 -14.85
C HIS A 32 -3.05 -10.96 -15.80
N HIS A 33 -1.87 -10.39 -16.03
CA HIS A 33 -1.63 -9.21 -16.87
C HIS A 33 -2.57 -8.05 -16.53
N LYS A 34 -2.69 -7.73 -15.23
CA LYS A 34 -3.56 -6.67 -14.73
C LYS A 34 -2.79 -5.62 -13.94
N LEU A 35 -3.13 -4.36 -14.17
CA LEU A 35 -2.80 -3.25 -13.29
C LEU A 35 -4.04 -2.92 -12.45
N TYR A 36 -3.89 -2.90 -11.13
CA TYR A 36 -4.93 -2.46 -10.21
C TYR A 36 -4.65 -1.04 -9.76
N SER A 37 -5.70 -0.23 -9.73
CA SER A 37 -5.70 1.10 -9.14
C SER A 37 -6.72 1.15 -8.02
N TYR A 38 -6.35 1.73 -6.89
CA TYR A 38 -7.26 1.84 -5.75
C TYR A 38 -7.13 3.20 -5.06
N GLU A 39 -8.20 3.60 -4.37
CA GLU A 39 -8.25 4.82 -3.59
C GLU A 39 -8.81 4.53 -2.19
N THR A 40 -8.04 4.92 -1.19
CA THR A 40 -8.43 4.81 0.20
C THR A 40 -8.91 6.14 0.79
N PHE A 41 -8.57 7.26 0.13
CA PHE A 41 -8.97 8.60 0.54
C PHE A 41 -10.23 9.05 -0.21
N ARG A 42 -11.27 9.49 0.53
CA ARG A 42 -12.51 10.04 -0.04
C ARG A 42 -13.09 11.13 0.83
N GLU A 43 -13.40 12.26 0.23
CA GLU A 43 -14.07 13.36 0.92
C GLU A 43 -15.50 13.02 1.35
N LYS A 44 -16.21 12.24 0.54
CA LYS A 44 -17.57 11.76 0.82
C LYS A 44 -17.66 10.29 0.45
N LYS A 45 -18.04 9.46 1.41
CA LYS A 45 -18.35 8.06 1.17
C LYS A 45 -19.72 7.95 0.51
N THR A 46 -19.76 7.77 -0.80
CA THR A 46 -20.93 7.21 -1.47
C THR A 46 -20.67 5.72 -1.68
N GLU A 47 -21.51 4.87 -1.14
CA GLU A 47 -21.37 3.40 -1.18
C GLU A 47 -21.33 2.81 -2.61
N ALA A 48 -21.74 3.60 -3.60
CA ALA A 48 -21.82 3.17 -4.99
C ALA A 48 -20.53 3.38 -5.81
N GLU A 49 -19.53 4.11 -5.29
CA GLU A 49 -18.31 4.38 -6.06
C GLU A 49 -17.28 3.26 -5.91
N PRO A 50 -16.66 2.78 -7.01
CA PRO A 50 -15.60 1.80 -6.91
C PRO A 50 -14.42 2.30 -6.08
N SER A 51 -13.88 1.44 -5.22
CA SER A 51 -12.65 1.69 -4.45
C SER A 51 -11.42 1.07 -5.10
N VAL A 52 -11.63 0.02 -5.88
CA VAL A 52 -10.60 -0.71 -6.63
C VAL A 52 -11.08 -0.90 -8.07
N ALA A 53 -10.18 -0.71 -9.01
CA ALA A 53 -10.40 -1.01 -10.41
C ALA A 53 -9.19 -1.76 -10.97
N SER A 54 -9.42 -2.61 -11.98
CA SER A 54 -8.36 -3.25 -12.74
C SER A 54 -8.35 -2.81 -14.20
N LEU A 55 -7.15 -2.65 -14.74
CA LEU A 55 -6.89 -2.50 -16.16
C LEU A 55 -6.33 -3.82 -16.70
N ASN A 56 -6.99 -4.42 -17.67
CA ASN A 56 -6.41 -5.51 -18.42
C ASN A 56 -5.33 -4.95 -19.36
N LEU A 57 -4.09 -5.43 -19.23
CA LEU A 57 -2.94 -4.91 -19.97
C LEU A 57 -2.88 -5.42 -21.43
N ASP A 58 -3.68 -6.44 -21.79
CA ASP A 58 -3.77 -6.95 -23.16
C ASP A 58 -4.84 -6.22 -23.97
N THR A 59 -5.98 -5.90 -23.33
CA THR A 59 -7.14 -5.28 -24.00
C THR A 59 -7.28 -3.78 -23.71
N TYR A 60 -6.56 -3.26 -22.72
CA TYR A 60 -6.63 -1.88 -22.24
C TYR A 60 -8.01 -1.44 -21.76
N GLN A 61 -8.79 -2.40 -21.24
CA GLN A 61 -10.11 -2.16 -20.68
C GLN A 61 -10.07 -2.11 -19.16
N TRP A 62 -10.76 -1.12 -18.61
CA TRP A 62 -10.97 -0.98 -17.18
C TRP A 62 -12.20 -1.74 -16.70
N ASN A 63 -12.10 -2.32 -15.51
CA ASN A 63 -13.22 -2.93 -14.79
C ASN A 63 -13.26 -2.38 -13.35
N ALA A 64 -14.45 -2.12 -12.84
CA ALA A 64 -14.64 -1.87 -11.42
C ALA A 64 -14.59 -3.22 -10.67
N GLU A 65 -13.74 -3.30 -9.64
CA GLU A 65 -13.50 -4.56 -8.93
C GLU A 65 -14.17 -4.59 -7.56
N SER A 66 -14.19 -3.47 -6.83
CA SER A 66 -14.76 -3.42 -5.49
C SER A 66 -15.28 -2.04 -5.15
N THR A 67 -16.43 -1.99 -4.47
CA THR A 67 -16.96 -0.79 -3.80
C THR A 67 -16.70 -0.81 -2.29
N VAL A 68 -16.20 -1.92 -1.75
CA VAL A 68 -15.92 -2.07 -0.33
C VAL A 68 -14.74 -1.20 0.07
N GLN A 69 -14.94 -0.38 1.09
CA GLN A 69 -13.96 0.54 1.64
C GLN A 69 -13.21 -0.10 2.80
N ILE A 70 -11.98 0.35 3.05
CA ILE A 70 -11.33 0.12 4.33
C ILE A 70 -12.12 0.92 5.38
N ASN A 71 -12.71 0.23 6.36
CA ASN A 71 -13.62 0.85 7.33
C ASN A 71 -12.97 1.85 8.28
N GLU A 72 -11.65 1.86 8.39
CA GLU A 72 -10.92 2.69 9.32
C GLU A 72 -10.06 3.70 8.59
N GLY A 73 -10.56 4.92 8.55
CA GLY A 73 -9.78 6.08 8.14
C GLY A 73 -9.30 6.02 6.70
N GLN A 74 -9.39 7.13 6.08
CA GLN A 74 -8.89 7.36 4.73
C GLN A 74 -7.37 7.42 4.78
N MET A 75 -6.69 6.27 4.76
CA MET A 75 -5.24 6.22 4.86
C MET A 75 -4.58 6.46 3.51
N HIS A 76 -3.62 7.37 3.47
CA HIS A 76 -2.78 7.64 2.31
C HIS A 76 -1.30 7.62 2.69
N HIS A 77 -0.41 7.59 1.70
CA HIS A 77 1.04 7.54 1.88
C HIS A 77 1.51 6.35 2.73
N HIS A 78 0.79 5.23 2.60
CA HIS A 78 1.16 3.93 3.19
C HIS A 78 2.24 3.23 2.35
N GLY A 79 2.93 2.26 2.94
CA GLY A 79 3.75 1.31 2.20
C GLY A 79 2.91 0.17 1.66
N SER A 80 3.36 -0.47 0.59
CA SER A 80 2.60 -1.54 -0.04
C SER A 80 3.47 -2.55 -0.77
N PHE A 81 2.94 -3.77 -0.94
CA PHE A 81 3.51 -4.81 -1.79
C PHE A 81 2.43 -5.80 -2.25
N TYR A 82 2.70 -6.50 -3.33
CA TYR A 82 1.84 -7.56 -3.86
C TYR A 82 2.45 -8.94 -3.64
N ARG A 83 1.61 -9.89 -3.26
CA ARG A 83 1.92 -11.31 -3.11
C ARG A 83 1.24 -12.12 -4.22
N PRO A 84 1.97 -12.52 -5.25
CA PRO A 84 1.38 -13.29 -6.36
C PRO A 84 0.95 -14.71 -5.93
N ASP A 85 1.60 -15.31 -4.95
CA ASP A 85 1.29 -16.65 -4.43
C ASP A 85 -0.10 -16.77 -3.77
N THR A 86 -0.55 -15.68 -3.14
CA THR A 86 -1.86 -15.61 -2.47
C THR A 86 -2.81 -14.62 -3.13
N GLN A 87 -2.38 -13.95 -4.20
CA GLN A 87 -3.13 -12.89 -4.88
C GLN A 87 -3.60 -11.78 -3.93
N GLN A 88 -2.72 -11.40 -3.00
CA GLN A 88 -3.00 -10.38 -2.00
C GLN A 88 -2.13 -9.15 -2.21
N PHE A 89 -2.78 -7.99 -2.22
CA PHE A 89 -2.11 -6.71 -2.12
C PHE A 89 -2.16 -6.24 -0.67
N ILE A 90 -1.00 -6.03 -0.07
CA ILE A 90 -0.86 -5.69 1.35
C ILE A 90 -0.37 -4.24 1.48
N ILE A 91 -1.02 -3.48 2.37
CA ILE A 91 -0.62 -2.13 2.73
C ILE A 91 -0.31 -2.06 4.22
N TYR A 92 0.60 -1.18 4.60
CA TYR A 92 0.99 -0.92 5.97
C TYR A 92 1.17 0.57 6.24
N GLY A 93 0.67 1.00 7.39
CA GLY A 93 0.82 2.37 7.84
C GLY A 93 -0.13 3.33 7.16
N GLY A 94 0.34 4.55 6.93
CA GLY A 94 -0.43 5.62 6.34
C GLY A 94 -0.91 6.65 7.34
N PHE A 95 -1.51 7.71 6.80
CA PHE A 95 -1.96 8.88 7.52
C PHE A 95 -3.35 9.28 7.06
N ALA A 96 -4.24 9.56 8.00
CA ALA A 96 -5.54 10.18 7.76
C ALA A 96 -6.19 10.65 9.06
N ASN A 97 -7.10 11.62 8.97
CA ASN A 97 -7.93 12.06 10.10
C ASN A 97 -7.12 12.36 11.39
N MET A 98 -6.01 13.05 11.24
CA MET A 98 -5.09 13.40 12.33
C MET A 98 -4.44 12.19 13.04
N GLN A 99 -4.44 11.02 12.38
CA GLN A 99 -3.86 9.80 12.91
C GLN A 99 -2.82 9.21 11.95
N TYR A 100 -1.75 8.67 12.52
CA TYR A 100 -0.82 7.77 11.83
C TYR A 100 -1.23 6.33 12.13
N SER A 101 -1.09 5.45 11.16
CA SER A 101 -1.46 4.04 11.32
C SER A 101 -0.23 3.14 11.48
N SER A 102 -0.39 2.06 12.25
CA SER A 102 0.53 0.91 12.31
C SER A 102 -0.16 -0.39 11.88
N ARG A 103 -1.29 -0.29 11.19
CA ARG A 103 -2.11 -1.43 10.79
C ARG A 103 -1.70 -1.95 9.43
N PHE A 104 -1.92 -3.24 9.25
CA PHE A 104 -1.83 -3.91 7.97
C PHE A 104 -3.23 -4.22 7.45
N TYR A 105 -3.43 -4.00 6.15
CA TYR A 105 -4.62 -4.43 5.43
C TYR A 105 -4.20 -5.21 4.20
N SER A 106 -5.01 -6.16 3.80
CA SER A 106 -4.87 -6.86 2.54
C SER A 106 -6.10 -6.68 1.67
N TYR A 107 -5.90 -6.41 0.40
CA TYR A 107 -6.92 -6.60 -0.63
C TYR A 107 -6.71 -7.95 -1.27
N ASN A 108 -7.74 -8.78 -1.25
CA ASN A 108 -7.71 -10.08 -1.87
C ASN A 108 -8.34 -10.00 -3.26
N VAL A 109 -7.56 -10.32 -4.27
CA VAL A 109 -8.01 -10.25 -5.67
C VAL A 109 -9.11 -11.28 -5.98
N SER A 110 -9.13 -12.41 -5.26
CA SER A 110 -10.09 -13.48 -5.51
C SER A 110 -11.50 -13.22 -4.96
N ASP A 111 -11.62 -12.47 -3.86
CA ASP A 111 -12.91 -12.14 -3.25
C ASP A 111 -13.31 -10.68 -3.39
N HIS A 112 -12.40 -9.85 -3.94
CA HIS A 112 -12.59 -8.41 -4.14
C HIS A 112 -12.84 -7.62 -2.84
N HIS A 113 -12.29 -8.08 -1.70
CA HIS A 113 -12.50 -7.46 -0.40
C HIS A 113 -11.20 -7.02 0.27
N TRP A 114 -11.32 -5.97 1.08
CA TRP A 114 -10.31 -5.54 2.01
C TRP A 114 -10.48 -6.21 3.37
N HIS A 115 -9.38 -6.72 3.91
CA HIS A 115 -9.31 -7.37 5.22
C HIS A 115 -8.27 -6.70 6.09
N MET A 116 -8.60 -6.41 7.33
CA MET A 116 -7.62 -5.97 8.31
C MET A 116 -6.86 -7.20 8.85
N LEU A 117 -5.54 -7.15 8.80
CA LEU A 117 -4.68 -8.21 9.34
C LEU A 117 -4.49 -7.99 10.85
N ASN A 118 -5.45 -8.44 11.66
CA ASN A 118 -5.49 -8.19 13.11
C ASN A 118 -4.39 -8.93 13.89
N GLU A 119 -3.88 -10.04 13.35
CA GLU A 119 -2.96 -10.94 14.03
C GLU A 119 -1.47 -10.59 13.84
N VAL A 120 -1.17 -9.45 13.21
CA VAL A 120 0.23 -9.06 13.04
C VAL A 120 0.86 -8.70 14.38
N GLN A 121 1.91 -9.44 14.73
CA GLN A 121 2.64 -9.29 15.97
C GLN A 121 3.96 -8.55 15.78
N GLY A 122 4.59 -8.18 16.88
CA GLY A 122 5.91 -7.57 16.90
C GLY A 122 5.90 -6.05 16.92
N GLU A 123 7.11 -5.48 16.99
CA GLU A 123 7.32 -4.05 17.11
C GLU A 123 7.01 -3.35 15.80
N ARG A 124 6.03 -2.47 15.82
CA ARG A 124 5.65 -1.63 14.69
C ARG A 124 5.14 -0.29 15.18
N PHE A 125 5.56 0.77 14.51
CA PHE A 125 5.17 2.13 14.87
C PHE A 125 4.23 2.74 13.82
N PRO A 126 3.25 3.55 14.25
CA PRO A 126 2.44 4.35 13.35
C PRO A 126 3.31 5.26 12.49
N ARG A 127 3.22 5.11 11.15
CA ARG A 127 4.06 5.86 10.21
C ARG A 127 3.45 5.99 8.81
N TYR A 128 3.92 6.99 8.07
CA TYR A 128 3.58 7.23 6.68
C TYR A 128 4.84 7.67 5.90
N PHE A 129 4.76 7.78 4.58
CA PHE A 129 5.92 8.04 3.70
C PHE A 129 7.07 7.04 3.89
N LEU A 130 6.75 5.83 4.25
CA LEU A 130 7.72 4.76 4.36
C LEU A 130 8.00 4.14 2.99
N SER A 131 9.16 3.53 2.84
CA SER A 131 9.45 2.64 1.71
C SER A 131 9.15 1.20 2.10
N MET A 132 8.57 0.44 1.19
CA MET A 132 8.27 -0.96 1.40
C MET A 132 8.61 -1.79 0.16
N GLY A 133 9.21 -2.96 0.36
CA GLY A 133 9.58 -3.88 -0.72
C GLY A 133 9.44 -5.33 -0.28
N TYR A 134 9.03 -6.19 -1.20
CA TYR A 134 8.85 -7.63 -0.96
C TYR A 134 9.91 -8.44 -1.71
N ASP A 135 10.49 -9.44 -1.06
CA ASP A 135 11.52 -10.30 -1.63
C ASP A 135 10.98 -11.36 -2.62
N GLY A 136 9.66 -11.36 -2.84
CA GLY A 136 8.98 -12.31 -3.71
C GLY A 136 8.79 -13.71 -3.12
N LYS A 137 9.17 -13.94 -1.86
CA LYS A 137 9.14 -15.27 -1.22
C LYS A 137 8.49 -15.30 0.16
N ARG A 138 8.95 -14.41 1.05
CA ARG A 138 8.55 -14.47 2.45
C ARG A 138 8.54 -13.12 3.16
N TYR A 139 9.51 -12.27 2.90
CA TYR A 139 9.73 -11.07 3.70
C TYR A 139 9.39 -9.79 2.95
N ALA A 140 8.62 -8.93 3.61
CA ALA A 140 8.50 -7.54 3.20
C ALA A 140 9.33 -6.66 4.14
N TYR A 141 10.13 -5.78 3.57
CA TYR A 141 11.00 -4.86 4.29
C TYR A 141 10.35 -3.49 4.35
N ILE A 142 10.38 -2.90 5.54
CA ILE A 142 9.78 -1.60 5.87
C ILE A 142 10.90 -0.68 6.29
N PHE A 143 11.12 0.39 5.55
CA PHE A 143 12.21 1.32 5.80
C PHE A 143 11.70 2.75 6.02
N GLY A 144 12.16 3.37 7.09
CA GLY A 144 12.00 4.80 7.34
C GLY A 144 10.56 5.28 7.50
N GLY A 145 10.30 6.44 6.95
CA GLY A 145 9.03 7.13 7.09
C GLY A 145 8.98 8.13 8.24
N MET A 146 7.80 8.68 8.49
CA MET A 146 7.52 9.67 9.55
C MET A 146 6.31 9.24 10.36
N GLY A 147 6.30 9.60 11.64
CA GLY A 147 5.19 9.32 12.55
C GLY A 147 5.59 9.48 14.00
N ASN A 148 4.89 8.79 14.89
CA ASN A 148 5.24 8.71 16.32
C ASN A 148 4.68 7.43 16.94
N GLU A 149 5.02 7.19 18.19
CA GLU A 149 4.62 5.99 18.92
C GLU A 149 3.12 5.98 19.27
N SER A 150 2.51 7.13 19.48
CA SER A 150 1.09 7.24 19.86
C SER A 150 0.13 7.10 18.67
N GLY A 151 0.61 7.39 17.45
CA GLY A 151 -0.23 7.52 16.27
C GLY A 151 -1.00 8.84 16.17
N ASP A 152 -0.96 9.70 17.19
CA ASP A 152 -1.67 10.98 17.22
C ASP A 152 -0.82 12.08 16.57
N GLN A 153 -1.36 12.72 15.55
CA GLN A 153 -0.68 13.80 14.84
C GLN A 153 -0.45 15.04 15.70
N THR A 154 -1.29 15.29 16.69
CA THR A 154 -1.18 16.47 17.56
C THR A 154 0.08 16.44 18.43
N VAL A 155 0.63 15.27 18.71
CA VAL A 155 1.87 15.06 19.46
C VAL A 155 3.12 15.39 18.63
N GLY A 156 2.95 15.61 17.32
CA GLY A 156 4.06 15.84 16.40
C GLY A 156 4.52 14.57 15.68
N ARG A 157 5.63 14.68 14.98
CA ARG A 157 6.20 13.58 14.20
C ARG A 157 7.71 13.59 14.29
N ARG A 158 8.31 12.41 14.10
CA ARG A 158 9.75 12.23 13.90
C ARG A 158 10.00 11.37 12.65
N PHE A 159 11.21 11.46 12.13
CA PHE A 159 11.68 10.53 11.10
C PHE A 159 12.13 9.23 11.77
N PHE A 160 11.83 8.11 11.14
CA PHE A 160 12.34 6.81 11.51
C PHE A 160 13.55 6.47 10.64
N TYR A 161 14.65 6.07 11.27
CA TYR A 161 15.87 5.63 10.61
C TYR A 161 16.10 4.15 10.93
N ASP A 162 15.12 3.34 10.62
CA ASP A 162 15.06 1.93 10.97
C ASP A 162 14.69 1.07 9.77
N LEU A 163 15.06 -0.19 9.83
CA LEU A 163 14.61 -1.23 8.92
C LEU A 163 13.90 -2.30 9.73
N HIS A 164 12.67 -2.57 9.37
CA HIS A 164 11.90 -3.69 9.87
C HIS A 164 11.68 -4.73 8.78
N ARG A 165 11.42 -5.94 9.19
CA ARG A 165 11.07 -7.07 8.33
C ARG A 165 9.74 -7.66 8.78
N TYR A 166 8.78 -7.71 7.88
CA TYR A 166 7.51 -8.40 8.08
C TYR A 166 7.60 -9.80 7.46
N ASP A 167 7.41 -10.81 8.27
CA ASP A 167 7.35 -12.21 7.86
C ASP A 167 5.90 -12.57 7.50
N THR A 168 5.64 -12.79 6.21
CA THR A 168 4.29 -13.09 5.70
C THR A 168 3.76 -14.47 6.09
N ARG A 169 4.60 -15.37 6.62
CA ARG A 169 4.20 -16.70 7.06
C ARG A 169 3.81 -16.75 8.54
N THR A 170 4.49 -15.94 9.35
CA THR A 170 4.26 -15.92 10.80
C THR A 170 3.48 -14.69 11.26
N ASN A 171 3.13 -13.79 10.35
CA ASN A 171 2.48 -12.51 10.66
C ASN A 171 3.25 -11.69 11.71
N ARG A 172 4.59 -11.68 11.64
CA ARG A 172 5.42 -11.02 12.63
C ARG A 172 6.31 -9.95 12.01
N VAL A 173 6.35 -8.79 12.66
CA VAL A 173 7.29 -7.72 12.35
C VAL A 173 8.47 -7.78 13.31
N GLU A 174 9.68 -7.70 12.76
CA GLU A 174 10.93 -7.69 13.52
C GLU A 174 11.78 -6.51 13.10
N LYS A 175 12.40 -5.85 14.06
CA LYS A 175 13.41 -4.84 13.78
C LYS A 175 14.69 -5.52 13.30
N VAL A 176 15.21 -5.12 12.13
CA VAL A 176 16.45 -5.65 11.56
C VAL A 176 17.63 -4.78 11.99
N TRP A 177 17.51 -3.46 11.88
CA TRP A 177 18.49 -2.51 12.35
C TRP A 177 17.92 -1.11 12.54
N ASN A 178 18.70 -0.26 13.18
CA ASN A 178 18.39 1.14 13.43
C ASN A 178 19.66 1.99 13.24
N ILE A 179 19.53 3.10 12.52
CA ILE A 179 20.62 4.08 12.43
C ILE A 179 20.48 5.09 13.56
N ASP A 180 21.52 5.29 14.34
CA ASP A 180 21.61 6.47 15.19
C ASP A 180 22.00 7.69 14.34
N TRP A 181 20.99 8.39 13.82
CA TRP A 181 21.16 9.53 12.94
C TRP A 181 21.96 10.69 13.56
N LYS A 182 22.11 10.71 14.91
CA LYS A 182 22.89 11.74 15.59
C LYS A 182 24.37 11.70 15.23
N HIS A 183 24.86 10.54 14.82
CA HIS A 183 26.24 10.35 14.36
C HIS A 183 26.49 10.80 12.90
N TYR A 184 25.45 11.20 12.18
CA TYR A 184 25.53 11.59 10.76
C TYR A 184 25.18 13.05 10.52
N ARG A 185 25.21 13.87 11.57
CA ARG A 185 24.88 15.32 11.52
C ARG A 185 26.08 16.24 11.33
N ASP A 186 27.24 15.71 11.01
CA ASP A 186 28.46 16.50 10.74
C ASP A 186 28.64 16.77 9.25
#